data_5ab49232ae533f0c6e0acaa774dae521
#
_entry.id   5ab49232ae533f0c6e0acaa774dae521
#
_cell.length_a   1.000
_cell.length_b   1.000
_cell.length_c   1.000
_cell.angle_alpha   90.00
_cell.angle_beta   90.00
_cell.angle_gamma   90.00
#
_symmetry.space_group_name_H-M   'P 1'
#
loop_
_entity.id
_entity.type
_entity.pdbx_description
1 polymer ?
#
loop_
_entity_poly.entity_id
_entity_poly.type
_entity_poly.pdbx_seq_one_letter_code
_entity_poly.pdbx_strand_id
1 'polypeptide(L)'
;IAGDVIDEHQLGSIEYAASHLGAPLIVVMGHTHCGAVHTAINHDPEGYIKFITDKIKAAIGDECDPYKAACLNVKSCEAEIEASLEIQKVEHQEGLRVIGAMYHLENGLVDFI
;
A
#
# COMPACT_ATOMS: atom_id res chain seq x y z
N ILE A 1 -7.92 0.84 1.74
CA ILE A 1 -8.58 2.13 1.88
C ILE A 1 -7.89 3.18 1.02
N ALA A 2 -8.37 4.42 1.06
CA ALA A 2 -7.82 5.50 0.25
C ALA A 2 -6.30 5.62 0.39
N GLY A 3 -5.60 5.70 -0.74
CA GLY A 3 -4.15 5.82 -0.78
C GLY A 3 -3.40 4.59 -0.31
N ASP A 4 -4.06 3.45 -0.16
CA ASP A 4 -3.50 2.20 0.35
C ASP A 4 -2.86 2.32 1.75
N VAL A 5 -3.20 3.38 2.48
CA VAL A 5 -2.60 3.57 3.81
C VAL A 5 -3.02 2.46 4.76
N ILE A 6 -2.11 2.10 5.66
CA ILE A 6 -2.25 0.96 6.56
C ILE A 6 -2.15 1.45 8.00
N ASP A 7 -3.09 1.04 8.83
CA ASP A 7 -3.01 1.21 10.28
C ASP A 7 -3.24 -0.15 10.96
N GLU A 8 -3.44 -0.13 12.27
CA GLU A 8 -3.59 -1.36 13.06
C GLU A 8 -4.76 -2.23 12.58
N HIS A 9 -5.85 -1.62 12.12
CA HIS A 9 -7.04 -2.36 11.69
C HIS A 9 -6.82 -3.07 10.35
N GLN A 10 -6.18 -2.40 9.38
CA GLN A 10 -5.84 -3.04 8.11
C GLN A 10 -4.79 -4.13 8.31
N LEU A 11 -3.76 -3.87 9.13
CA LEU A 11 -2.76 -4.91 9.45
C LEU A 11 -3.40 -6.11 10.13
N GLY A 12 -4.30 -5.89 11.08
CA GLY A 12 -5.02 -6.98 11.74
C GLY A 12 -5.83 -7.82 10.75
N SER A 13 -6.50 -7.18 9.79
CA SER A 13 -7.25 -7.89 8.75
C SER A 13 -6.33 -8.70 7.83
N ILE A 14 -5.17 -8.15 7.48
CA ILE A 14 -4.17 -8.82 6.65
C ILE A 14 -3.58 -10.03 7.39
N GLU A 15 -3.21 -9.85 8.65
CA GLU A 15 -2.71 -10.93 9.50
C GLU A 15 -3.74 -12.05 9.64
N TYR A 16 -5.00 -11.70 9.84
CA TYR A 16 -6.08 -12.68 9.93
C TYR A 16 -6.19 -13.51 8.64
N ALA A 17 -6.18 -12.85 7.50
CA ALA A 17 -6.24 -13.53 6.20
C ALA A 17 -5.06 -14.48 6.00
N ALA A 18 -3.86 -14.04 6.35
CA ALA A 18 -2.65 -14.83 6.17
C ALA A 18 -2.57 -16.01 7.16
N SER A 19 -2.75 -15.74 8.46
CA SER A 19 -2.52 -16.76 9.49
C SER A 19 -3.70 -17.66 9.78
N HIS A 20 -4.93 -17.17 9.64
CA HIS A 20 -6.12 -17.96 9.97
C HIS A 20 -6.87 -18.49 8.75
N LEU A 21 -6.87 -17.75 7.64
CA LEU A 21 -7.58 -18.17 6.43
C LEU A 21 -6.65 -18.81 5.38
N GLY A 22 -5.34 -18.81 5.64
CA GLY A 22 -4.37 -19.47 4.76
C GLY A 22 -4.17 -18.77 3.42
N ALA A 23 -4.38 -17.46 3.33
CA ALA A 23 -4.12 -16.72 2.10
C ALA A 23 -2.63 -16.78 1.75
N PRO A 24 -2.26 -17.33 0.60
CA PRO A 24 -0.84 -17.54 0.26
C PRO A 24 -0.20 -16.31 -0.38
N LEU A 25 -0.96 -15.29 -0.69
CA LEU A 25 -0.50 -14.11 -1.41
C LEU A 25 -1.20 -12.85 -0.90
N ILE A 26 -0.41 -11.82 -0.65
CA ILE A 26 -0.90 -10.48 -0.37
C ILE A 26 -0.44 -9.58 -1.49
N VAL A 27 -1.36 -8.88 -2.15
CA VAL A 27 -1.05 -7.92 -3.20
C VAL A 27 -1.41 -6.52 -2.71
N VAL A 28 -0.41 -5.66 -2.62
CA VAL A 28 -0.63 -4.23 -2.40
C VAL A 28 -0.78 -3.58 -3.75
N MET A 29 -1.97 -3.12 -4.07
CA MET A 29 -2.27 -2.59 -5.40
C MET A 29 -2.58 -1.09 -5.35
N GLY A 30 -1.68 -0.30 -5.94
CA GLY A 30 -1.96 1.10 -6.26
C GLY A 30 -2.58 1.20 -7.66
N HIS A 31 -2.86 2.42 -8.08
CA HIS A 31 -3.43 2.63 -9.42
C HIS A 31 -3.03 4.00 -9.98
N THR A 32 -3.12 4.13 -11.29
CA THR A 32 -2.92 5.41 -11.98
C THR A 32 -4.03 6.40 -11.59
N HIS A 33 -3.74 7.69 -11.68
CA HIS A 33 -4.67 8.78 -11.37
C HIS A 33 -5.26 8.69 -9.94
N CYS A 34 -4.43 8.29 -8.97
CA CYS A 34 -4.86 8.21 -7.58
C CYS A 34 -5.07 9.61 -6.99
N GLY A 35 -6.31 9.91 -6.57
CA GLY A 35 -6.64 11.19 -5.97
C GLY A 35 -5.90 11.46 -4.65
N ALA A 36 -5.69 10.43 -3.84
CA ALA A 36 -4.97 10.57 -2.58
C ALA A 36 -3.49 10.89 -2.79
N VAL A 37 -2.83 10.24 -3.75
CA VAL A 37 -1.44 10.53 -4.12
C VAL A 37 -1.33 11.94 -4.72
N HIS A 38 -2.25 12.31 -5.61
CA HIS A 38 -2.29 13.65 -6.18
C HIS A 38 -2.42 14.72 -5.09
N THR A 39 -3.31 14.49 -4.13
CA THR A 39 -3.51 15.42 -3.01
C THR A 39 -2.25 15.52 -2.14
N ALA A 40 -1.59 14.40 -1.87
CA ALA A 40 -0.34 14.40 -1.11
C ALA A 40 0.77 15.20 -1.80
N ILE A 41 0.85 15.14 -3.14
CA ILE A 41 1.86 15.89 -3.91
C ILE A 41 1.55 17.39 -3.93
N ASN A 42 0.29 17.77 -4.17
CA ASN A 42 -0.06 19.10 -4.60
C ASN A 42 -0.80 19.95 -3.56
N HIS A 43 -1.28 19.35 -2.47
CA HIS A 43 -2.13 20.02 -1.49
C HIS A 43 -1.69 19.73 -0.06
N ASP A 44 -2.29 20.47 0.86
CA ASP A 44 -2.07 20.30 2.30
C ASP A 44 -3.46 20.33 2.98
N PRO A 45 -4.21 19.22 2.88
CA PRO A 45 -5.57 19.17 3.37
C PRO A 45 -5.66 19.21 4.88
N GLU A 46 -6.81 19.65 5.37
CA GLU A 46 -7.15 19.67 6.78
C GLU A 46 -8.03 18.48 7.14
N GLY A 47 -8.30 18.31 8.44
CA GLY A 47 -9.17 17.27 8.94
C GLY A 47 -8.57 15.87 8.80
N TYR A 48 -9.44 14.88 8.67
CA TYR A 48 -9.01 13.49 8.64
C TYR A 48 -8.29 13.09 7.35
N ILE A 49 -8.52 13.82 6.26
CA ILE A 49 -7.79 13.58 5.00
C ILE A 49 -6.29 13.75 5.21
N LYS A 50 -5.90 14.66 6.10
CA LYS A 50 -4.50 14.91 6.43
C LYS A 50 -3.78 13.65 6.95
N PHE A 51 -4.45 12.78 7.70
CA PHE A 51 -3.85 11.53 8.17
C PHE A 51 -3.44 10.63 7.01
N ILE A 52 -4.26 10.58 5.96
CA ILE A 52 -3.96 9.80 4.76
C ILE A 52 -2.79 10.42 3.99
N THR A 53 -2.88 11.72 3.71
CA THR A 53 -1.84 12.40 2.92
C THR A 53 -0.51 12.50 3.64
N ASP A 54 -0.49 12.61 4.96
CA ASP A 54 0.76 12.62 5.73
C ASP A 54 1.49 11.28 5.61
N LYS A 55 0.77 10.17 5.65
CA LYS A 55 1.37 8.85 5.43
C LYS A 55 1.94 8.71 4.02
N ILE A 56 1.20 9.16 3.02
CA ILE A 56 1.67 9.14 1.63
C ILE A 56 2.90 10.03 1.47
N LYS A 57 2.88 11.24 2.02
CA LYS A 57 4.04 12.16 1.97
C LYS A 57 5.29 11.53 2.58
N ALA A 58 5.14 10.83 3.69
CA ALA A 58 6.25 10.12 4.33
C ALA A 58 6.82 9.03 3.41
N ALA A 59 5.98 8.36 2.63
CA ALA A 59 6.38 7.31 1.71
C ALA A 59 7.05 7.85 0.44
N ILE A 60 6.55 8.97 -0.10
CA ILE A 60 6.98 9.48 -1.41
C ILE A 60 8.10 10.51 -1.34
N GLY A 61 8.30 11.13 -0.16
CA GLY A 61 9.30 12.19 -0.01
C GLY A 61 9.00 13.38 -0.92
N ASP A 62 9.98 13.77 -1.72
CA ASP A 62 9.86 14.89 -2.66
C ASP A 62 9.51 14.47 -4.09
N GLU A 63 9.14 13.19 -4.29
CA GLU A 63 8.73 12.72 -5.61
C GLU A 63 7.42 13.41 -6.04
N CYS A 64 7.44 14.03 -7.20
CA CYS A 64 6.29 14.78 -7.73
C CYS A 64 5.69 14.17 -9.00
N ASP A 65 6.32 13.14 -9.58
CA ASP A 65 5.70 12.39 -10.67
C ASP A 65 4.60 11.48 -10.10
N PRO A 66 3.33 11.63 -10.54
CA PRO A 66 2.22 10.89 -9.94
C PRO A 66 2.37 9.37 -9.98
N TYR A 67 2.87 8.82 -11.08
CA TYR A 67 3.04 7.38 -11.21
C TYR A 67 4.16 6.86 -10.31
N LYS A 68 5.31 7.52 -10.32
CA LYS A 68 6.44 7.16 -9.46
C LYS A 68 6.08 7.27 -7.98
N ALA A 69 5.36 8.33 -7.62
CA ALA A 69 4.87 8.51 -6.26
C ALA A 69 3.93 7.37 -5.84
N ALA A 70 2.99 7.00 -6.70
CA ALA A 70 2.10 5.88 -6.42
C ALA A 70 2.87 4.57 -6.23
N CYS A 71 3.90 4.31 -7.05
CA CYS A 71 4.76 3.14 -6.89
C CYS A 71 5.52 3.17 -5.56
N LEU A 72 6.08 4.31 -5.17
CA LEU A 72 6.77 4.46 -3.89
C LEU A 72 5.82 4.21 -2.72
N ASN A 73 4.59 4.70 -2.82
CA ASN A 73 3.58 4.48 -1.80
C ASN A 73 3.23 2.99 -1.65
N VAL A 74 3.05 2.29 -2.76
CA VAL A 74 2.83 0.83 -2.76
C VAL A 74 3.99 0.11 -2.07
N LYS A 75 5.23 0.45 -2.42
CA LYS A 75 6.43 -0.16 -1.81
C LYS A 75 6.53 0.11 -0.32
N SER A 76 6.13 1.30 0.12
CA SER A 76 6.08 1.63 1.55
C SER A 76 5.04 0.77 2.28
N CYS A 77 3.88 0.55 1.69
CA CYS A 77 2.85 -0.31 2.25
C CYS A 77 3.30 -1.77 2.32
N GLU A 78 3.97 -2.28 1.28
CA GLU A 78 4.58 -3.62 1.33
C GLU A 78 5.52 -3.74 2.53
N ALA A 79 6.39 -2.76 2.72
CA ALA A 79 7.36 -2.77 3.81
C ALA A 79 6.68 -2.76 5.19
N GLU A 80 5.58 -2.00 5.34
CA GLU A 80 4.80 -2.00 6.58
C GLU A 80 4.19 -3.39 6.87
N ILE A 81 3.66 -4.04 5.86
CA ILE A 81 3.08 -5.39 6.02
C ILE A 81 4.18 -6.38 6.40
N GLU A 82 5.32 -6.34 5.70
CA GLU A 82 6.44 -7.24 5.96
C GLU A 82 7.16 -6.96 7.28
N ALA A 83 6.95 -5.81 7.88
CA ALA A 83 7.44 -5.51 9.23
C ALA A 83 6.65 -6.22 10.34
N SER A 84 5.45 -6.73 10.03
CA SER A 84 4.65 -7.50 10.98
C SER A 84 5.32 -8.83 11.31
N LEU A 85 5.53 -9.11 12.58
CA LEU A 85 6.11 -10.39 13.02
C LEU A 85 5.21 -11.57 12.67
N GLU A 86 3.90 -11.39 12.71
CA GLU A 86 2.95 -12.44 12.33
C GLU A 86 3.04 -12.75 10.83
N ILE A 87 3.17 -11.73 9.99
CA ILE A 87 3.37 -11.93 8.55
C ILE A 87 4.69 -12.63 8.28
N GLN A 88 5.79 -12.20 8.90
CA GLN A 88 7.10 -12.84 8.76
C GLN A 88 7.05 -14.32 9.12
N LYS A 89 6.30 -14.66 10.15
CA LYS A 89 6.11 -16.06 10.56
C LYS A 89 5.45 -16.89 9.45
N VAL A 90 4.39 -16.37 8.84
CA VAL A 90 3.67 -17.06 7.77
C VAL A 90 4.52 -17.13 6.49
N GLU A 91 5.28 -16.08 6.17
CA GLU A 91 6.23 -16.09 5.08
C GLU A 91 7.24 -17.22 5.24
N HIS A 92 7.78 -17.36 6.45
CA HIS A 92 8.83 -18.35 6.76
C HIS A 92 8.30 -19.78 6.80
N GLN A 93 7.14 -19.99 7.41
CA GLN A 93 6.58 -21.33 7.65
C GLN A 93 5.76 -21.85 6.47
N GLU A 94 5.10 -20.99 5.73
CA GLU A 94 4.12 -21.38 4.71
C GLU A 94 4.37 -20.79 3.33
N GLY A 95 5.42 -19.98 3.18
CA GLY A 95 5.79 -19.41 1.89
C GLY A 95 4.88 -18.28 1.41
N LEU A 96 4.17 -17.60 2.32
CA LEU A 96 3.40 -16.41 1.98
C LEU A 96 4.27 -15.41 1.24
N ARG A 97 3.73 -14.76 0.23
CA ARG A 97 4.40 -13.69 -0.49
C ARG A 97 3.61 -12.39 -0.38
N VAL A 98 4.34 -11.29 -0.23
CA VAL A 98 3.78 -9.92 -0.28
C VAL A 98 4.38 -9.27 -1.52
N ILE A 99 3.54 -8.80 -2.42
CA ILE A 99 3.97 -8.18 -3.68
C ILE A 99 3.22 -6.88 -3.92
N GLY A 100 3.83 -6.02 -4.74
CA GLY A 100 3.20 -4.77 -5.17
C GLY A 100 2.73 -4.84 -6.60
N ALA A 101 1.70 -4.08 -6.91
CA ALA A 101 1.14 -3.99 -8.26
C ALA A 101 0.57 -2.60 -8.51
N MET A 102 0.50 -2.23 -9.78
CA MET A 102 -0.14 -0.99 -10.23
C MET A 102 -1.23 -1.32 -11.25
N TYR A 103 -2.43 -0.88 -10.95
CA TYR A 103 -3.59 -1.00 -11.84
C TYR A 103 -3.70 0.24 -12.72
N HIS A 104 -3.79 0.06 -14.03
CA HIS A 104 -3.94 1.14 -15.00
C HIS A 104 -5.42 1.36 -15.29
N LEU A 105 -5.95 2.49 -14.84
CA LEU A 105 -7.36 2.84 -15.05
C LEU A 105 -7.72 2.98 -16.52
N GLU A 106 -6.73 3.33 -17.37
CA GLU A 106 -6.94 3.59 -18.78
C GLU A 106 -7.34 2.33 -19.57
N ASN A 107 -6.83 1.18 -19.16
CA ASN A 107 -6.96 -0.07 -19.95
C ASN A 107 -7.17 -1.34 -19.12
N GLY A 108 -7.16 -1.23 -17.79
CA GLY A 108 -7.34 -2.38 -16.90
C GLY A 108 -6.14 -3.31 -16.79
N LEU A 109 -4.98 -2.91 -17.30
CA LEU A 109 -3.76 -3.71 -17.14
C LEU A 109 -3.21 -3.56 -15.73
N VAL A 110 -2.53 -4.62 -15.27
CA VAL A 110 -1.87 -4.66 -13.96
C VAL A 110 -0.40 -4.95 -14.19
N ASP A 111 0.46 -4.06 -13.69
CA ASP A 111 1.90 -4.26 -13.68
C ASP A 111 2.34 -4.65 -12.27
N PHE A 112 3.07 -5.74 -12.14
CA PHE A 112 3.71 -6.09 -10.87
C PHE A 112 5.01 -5.30 -10.73
N ILE A 113 5.20 -4.75 -9.54
CA ILE A 113 6.33 -3.85 -9.30
C ILE A 113 7.20 -4.31 -8.14
#